data_4e87da45505d2d262f42c1d32fa42b48
#
_entry.id   4e87da45505d2d262f42c1d32fa42b48
#
_cell.length_a   1.000
_cell.length_b   1.000
_cell.length_c   1.000
_cell.angle_alpha   90.00
_cell.angle_beta   90.00
_cell.angle_gamma   90.00
#
_symmetry.space_group_name_H-M   'P 1'
#
loop_
_entity.id
_entity.type
_entity.pdbx_description
1 polymer ?
#
loop_
_entity_poly.entity_id
_entity_poly.type
_entity_poly.pdbx_seq_one_letter_code
_entity_poly.pdbx_strand_id
1 'polypeptide(L)'
;MNASPGKRPLQHRRRVVVCIGAAPDVAALVVPSLRGIARGDALAAAPRFEVVEAPIDASDLAALAAAASAADAMLVIADASRGLDLPARRALHLASLLGPGRIALVAGGLDACGDAHQRLDAVMSDVRAFATALGPRTVDCLVVSGHDGDGLAAARHAPAWYTGPTLVDWLGRNGDPEMGSAAAARRDRPAEVADQFEVAVAWLGKDPLLPGRRYRVRIGAESVGATFAQLKYVVDPGTLDHLAARTLGDGAIGVGTLLFDAPIAFDADERDAAGGERGAGASFVIVDRSEARTLGVGRLHFALRRSHNLAWQATDVDRVARTVLHGHRPCVVWFTGLSGAGKSTIANLVEKALHARGCHTYLLDGDNVRHGLNRDLGFTDADRVENIRRVAEVARLMADAGLIVLVSFISPFRAERRMARALVGAGEFCEVFVDAPLAVAEARDVKGLYAKARRGELPHFTGIDSPYEPPERSDVHIDSAGATAEDAALRVVAWLRESGVFA
;
A
#
# COMPACT_ATOMS: atom_id res chain seq x y z
N MET A 1 -33.82 -49.15 7.75
CA MET A 1 -32.95 -48.29 8.58
C MET A 1 -31.54 -48.36 8.01
N ASN A 2 -31.20 -47.44 7.12
CA ASN A 2 -29.84 -47.32 6.56
C ASN A 2 -29.27 -45.99 7.03
N ALA A 3 -28.32 -46.07 7.96
CA ALA A 3 -27.55 -44.92 8.40
C ALA A 3 -26.51 -44.58 7.32
N SER A 4 -26.62 -43.41 6.72
CA SER A 4 -25.60 -42.85 5.84
C SER A 4 -24.31 -42.59 6.63
N PRO A 5 -23.12 -42.92 6.10
CA PRO A 5 -21.88 -42.61 6.76
C PRO A 5 -21.66 -41.10 6.76
N GLY A 6 -21.57 -40.52 7.96
CA GLY A 6 -21.29 -39.12 8.17
C GLY A 6 -20.02 -38.69 7.45
N LYS A 7 -20.12 -37.66 6.63
CA LYS A 7 -18.98 -36.94 6.05
C LYS A 7 -18.13 -36.43 7.20
N ARG A 8 -16.93 -37.01 7.39
CA ARG A 8 -15.88 -36.43 8.26
C ARG A 8 -15.61 -34.99 7.77
N PRO A 9 -15.56 -33.99 8.68
CA PRO A 9 -15.19 -32.65 8.29
C PRO A 9 -13.82 -32.67 7.63
N LEU A 10 -13.68 -31.98 6.50
CA LEU A 10 -12.40 -31.77 5.82
C LEU A 10 -11.43 -31.14 6.81
N GLN A 11 -10.45 -31.92 7.31
CA GLN A 11 -9.41 -31.38 8.16
C GLN A 11 -8.64 -30.34 7.35
N HIS A 12 -8.70 -29.08 7.77
CA HIS A 12 -7.89 -28.00 7.20
C HIS A 12 -6.41 -28.42 7.28
N ARG A 13 -5.75 -28.53 6.14
CA ARG A 13 -4.31 -28.74 6.09
C ARG A 13 -3.65 -27.45 6.52
N ARG A 14 -2.79 -27.49 7.52
CA ARG A 14 -2.00 -26.33 7.93
C ARG A 14 -1.02 -25.96 6.84
N ARG A 15 -0.84 -24.68 6.58
CA ARG A 15 0.12 -24.17 5.61
C ARG A 15 1.36 -23.66 6.34
N VAL A 16 2.51 -24.29 6.05
CA VAL A 16 3.81 -23.91 6.60
C VAL A 16 4.64 -23.26 5.50
N VAL A 17 5.03 -22.02 5.69
CA VAL A 17 5.92 -21.30 4.78
C VAL A 17 7.35 -21.44 5.27
N VAL A 18 8.22 -21.90 4.39
CA VAL A 18 9.66 -22.02 4.65
C VAL A 18 10.39 -20.94 3.86
N CYS A 19 10.97 -20.00 4.56
CA CYS A 19 11.78 -18.94 3.99
C CYS A 19 13.24 -19.41 3.90
N ILE A 20 13.73 -19.59 2.68
CA ILE A 20 15.06 -20.07 2.40
C ILE A 20 16.01 -18.87 2.37
N GLY A 21 16.84 -18.73 3.40
CA GLY A 21 17.87 -17.70 3.52
C GLY A 21 19.25 -18.13 3.06
N ALA A 22 20.28 -17.58 3.71
CA ALA A 22 21.69 -17.79 3.36
C ALA A 22 22.27 -19.18 3.73
N ALA A 23 21.41 -20.15 4.08
CA ALA A 23 21.81 -21.52 4.43
C ALA A 23 21.20 -22.54 3.45
N PRO A 24 21.66 -22.60 2.18
CA PRO A 24 21.10 -23.49 1.18
C PRO A 24 21.23 -24.96 1.54
N ASP A 25 22.31 -25.34 2.22
CA ASP A 25 22.55 -26.75 2.62
C ASP A 25 21.51 -27.20 3.66
N VAL A 26 21.19 -26.34 4.64
CA VAL A 26 20.15 -26.62 5.63
C VAL A 26 18.77 -26.62 4.97
N ALA A 27 18.51 -25.72 4.06
CA ALA A 27 17.26 -25.67 3.30
C ALA A 27 17.08 -26.94 2.45
N ALA A 28 18.13 -27.39 1.77
CA ALA A 28 18.13 -28.60 0.97
C ALA A 28 17.80 -29.85 1.79
N LEU A 29 18.04 -29.83 3.10
CA LEU A 29 17.72 -30.91 4.01
C LEU A 29 16.31 -30.75 4.63
N VAL A 30 16.00 -29.55 5.10
CA VAL A 30 14.75 -29.25 5.81
C VAL A 30 13.52 -29.36 4.90
N VAL A 31 13.58 -28.82 3.70
CA VAL A 31 12.42 -28.76 2.80
C VAL A 31 11.97 -30.14 2.31
N PRO A 32 12.84 -31.01 1.77
CA PRO A 32 12.45 -32.36 1.35
C PRO A 32 11.94 -33.20 2.53
N SER A 33 12.57 -33.06 3.70
CA SER A 33 12.16 -33.79 4.90
C SER A 33 10.77 -33.40 5.37
N LEU A 34 10.48 -32.09 5.40
CA LEU A 34 9.14 -31.60 5.72
C LEU A 34 8.09 -32.04 4.69
N ARG A 35 8.43 -32.07 3.41
CA ARG A 35 7.56 -32.60 2.35
C ARG A 35 7.29 -34.09 2.49
N GLY A 36 8.30 -34.88 2.87
CA GLY A 36 8.16 -36.32 3.17
C GLY A 36 7.20 -36.54 4.35
N ILE A 37 7.39 -35.80 5.44
CA ILE A 37 6.54 -35.87 6.62
C ILE A 37 5.10 -35.44 6.27
N ALA A 38 4.93 -34.39 5.49
CA ALA A 38 3.63 -33.89 5.05
C ALA A 38 2.84 -34.89 4.20
N ARG A 39 3.56 -35.81 3.47
CA ARG A 39 2.95 -36.90 2.70
C ARG A 39 2.61 -38.12 3.55
N GLY A 40 3.12 -38.21 4.76
CA GLY A 40 2.88 -39.32 5.67
C GLY A 40 3.91 -40.45 5.55
N ASP A 41 5.04 -40.19 4.90
CA ASP A 41 6.04 -41.23 4.57
C ASP A 41 6.88 -41.69 5.80
N ALA A 42 6.89 -40.94 6.90
CA ALA A 42 7.83 -41.20 8.01
C ALA A 42 7.23 -41.27 9.43
N LEU A 43 6.06 -40.73 9.70
CA LEU A 43 5.48 -40.68 11.06
C LEU A 43 3.94 -40.67 11.00
N ALA A 44 3.33 -41.77 11.42
CA ALA A 44 1.87 -41.96 11.39
C ALA A 44 1.09 -40.98 12.28
N ALA A 45 1.75 -40.22 13.17
CA ALA A 45 1.17 -39.24 14.09
C ALA A 45 1.50 -37.78 13.77
N ALA A 46 2.20 -37.52 12.64
CA ALA A 46 2.58 -36.15 12.29
C ALA A 46 1.36 -35.33 11.79
N PRO A 47 1.28 -34.05 12.15
CA PRO A 47 0.22 -33.18 11.63
C PRO A 47 0.33 -33.02 10.11
N ARG A 48 -0.79 -33.08 9.41
CA ARG A 48 -0.82 -32.83 7.96
C ARG A 48 -0.69 -31.35 7.68
N PHE A 49 0.37 -30.95 6.95
CA PHE A 49 0.61 -29.59 6.54
C PHE A 49 1.03 -29.51 5.06
N GLU A 50 0.91 -28.35 4.48
CA GLU A 50 1.39 -28.00 3.14
C GLU A 50 2.65 -27.16 3.29
N VAL A 51 3.73 -27.53 2.61
CA VAL A 51 5.00 -26.79 2.62
C VAL A 51 5.04 -25.86 1.42
N VAL A 52 5.20 -24.57 1.67
CA VAL A 52 5.40 -23.54 0.64
C VAL A 52 6.79 -22.94 0.81
N GLU A 53 7.60 -23.02 -0.22
CA GLU A 53 8.93 -22.40 -0.22
C GLU A 53 8.80 -20.93 -0.67
N ALA A 54 9.53 -20.06 0.01
CA ALA A 54 9.63 -18.66 -0.36
C ALA A 54 11.10 -18.21 -0.26
N PRO A 55 11.68 -17.65 -1.34
CA PRO A 55 13.02 -17.09 -1.29
C PRO A 55 13.02 -15.82 -0.42
N ILE A 56 14.13 -15.59 0.30
CA ILE A 56 14.29 -14.40 1.14
C ILE A 56 14.98 -13.25 0.37
N ASP A 57 15.50 -13.49 -0.80
CA ASP A 57 16.17 -12.45 -1.58
C ASP A 57 15.20 -11.36 -2.01
N ALA A 58 15.73 -10.15 -2.19
CA ALA A 58 14.94 -8.95 -2.47
C ALA A 58 14.15 -9.02 -3.78
N SER A 59 14.40 -10.05 -4.62
CA SER A 59 13.80 -10.16 -5.95
C SER A 59 12.36 -10.67 -5.93
N ASP A 60 11.88 -11.29 -4.84
CA ASP A 60 10.53 -11.86 -4.78
C ASP A 60 9.81 -11.67 -3.42
N LEU A 61 9.96 -10.50 -2.84
CA LEU A 61 9.22 -10.11 -1.62
C LEU A 61 7.70 -10.23 -1.78
N ALA A 62 7.18 -10.13 -3.01
CA ALA A 62 5.76 -10.28 -3.30
C ALA A 62 5.29 -11.73 -3.05
N ALA A 63 6.06 -12.72 -3.52
CA ALA A 63 5.76 -14.12 -3.28
C ALA A 63 5.87 -14.47 -1.79
N LEU A 64 6.92 -13.97 -1.12
CA LEU A 64 7.10 -14.14 0.32
C LEU A 64 5.94 -13.55 1.11
N ALA A 65 5.54 -12.33 0.79
CA ALA A 65 4.44 -11.66 1.46
C ALA A 65 3.08 -12.35 1.22
N ALA A 66 2.81 -12.79 -0.01
CA ALA A 66 1.61 -13.55 -0.34
C ALA A 66 1.58 -14.92 0.39
N ALA A 67 2.71 -15.59 0.45
CA ALA A 67 2.85 -16.85 1.17
C ALA A 67 2.66 -16.65 2.69
N ALA A 68 3.31 -15.66 3.28
CA ALA A 68 3.25 -15.36 4.71
C ALA A 68 1.84 -14.98 5.18
N SER A 69 1.10 -14.21 4.37
CA SER A 69 -0.29 -13.80 4.72
C SER A 69 -1.28 -14.97 4.77
N ALA A 70 -0.96 -16.09 4.12
CA ALA A 70 -1.78 -17.30 4.07
C ALA A 70 -1.23 -18.45 4.94
N ALA A 71 -0.20 -18.20 5.73
CA ALA A 71 0.51 -19.21 6.50
C ALA A 71 -0.04 -19.38 7.91
N ASP A 72 -0.12 -20.62 8.39
CA ASP A 72 -0.38 -20.94 9.81
C ASP A 72 0.92 -20.88 10.65
N ALA A 73 2.05 -21.17 9.99
CA ALA A 73 3.38 -21.10 10.59
C ALA A 73 4.42 -20.66 9.55
N MET A 74 5.45 -19.96 10.01
CA MET A 74 6.56 -19.52 9.17
C MET A 74 7.90 -19.95 9.77
N LEU A 75 8.73 -20.58 8.96
CA LEU A 75 10.08 -20.99 9.30
C LEU A 75 11.06 -20.12 8.53
N VAL A 76 11.95 -19.44 9.22
CA VAL A 76 13.04 -18.68 8.60
C VAL A 76 14.34 -19.45 8.81
N ILE A 77 14.95 -19.94 7.73
CA ILE A 77 16.21 -20.67 7.79
C ILE A 77 17.37 -19.68 7.74
N ALA A 78 18.25 -19.75 8.72
CA ALA A 78 19.43 -18.90 8.82
C ALA A 78 20.70 -19.74 9.10
N ASP A 79 21.84 -19.24 8.60
CA ASP A 79 23.15 -19.78 8.90
C ASP A 79 23.67 -19.17 10.20
N ALA A 80 23.69 -19.99 11.26
CA ALA A 80 24.13 -19.56 12.58
C ALA A 80 25.60 -19.10 12.61
N SER A 81 26.44 -19.56 11.66
CA SER A 81 27.83 -19.10 11.55
C SER A 81 27.92 -17.61 11.17
N ARG A 82 26.91 -17.09 10.47
CA ARG A 82 26.83 -15.70 10.00
C ARG A 82 25.99 -14.81 10.92
N GLY A 83 25.29 -15.42 11.88
CA GLY A 83 24.36 -14.68 12.75
C GLY A 83 23.03 -14.35 12.06
N LEU A 84 22.26 -13.42 12.64
CA LEU A 84 21.00 -12.97 12.08
C LEU A 84 21.28 -11.91 10.99
N ASP A 85 21.43 -12.37 9.75
CA ASP A 85 21.71 -11.54 8.58
C ASP A 85 20.50 -10.68 8.14
N LEU A 86 20.74 -9.71 7.26
CA LEU A 86 19.72 -8.77 6.80
C LEU A 86 18.53 -9.45 6.09
N PRO A 87 18.71 -10.47 5.21
CA PRO A 87 17.59 -11.23 4.66
C PRO A 87 16.72 -11.90 5.72
N ALA A 88 17.34 -12.56 6.71
CA ALA A 88 16.60 -13.21 7.81
C ALA A 88 15.83 -12.18 8.66
N ARG A 89 16.45 -11.02 8.97
CA ARG A 89 15.77 -9.90 9.66
C ARG A 89 14.55 -9.40 8.87
N ARG A 90 14.67 -9.21 7.55
CA ARG A 90 13.55 -8.83 6.68
C ARG A 90 12.42 -9.86 6.69
N ALA A 91 12.76 -11.14 6.60
CA ALA A 91 11.77 -12.22 6.63
C ALA A 91 11.04 -12.30 7.97
N LEU A 92 11.76 -12.17 9.08
CA LEU A 92 11.17 -12.11 10.43
C LEU A 92 10.27 -10.88 10.60
N HIS A 93 10.68 -9.73 10.07
CA HIS A 93 9.86 -8.52 10.12
C HIS A 93 8.58 -8.69 9.30
N LEU A 94 8.67 -9.20 8.07
CA LEU A 94 7.48 -9.51 7.25
C LEU A 94 6.58 -10.54 7.93
N ALA A 95 7.15 -11.58 8.53
CA ALA A 95 6.39 -12.56 9.28
C ALA A 95 5.64 -11.92 10.47
N SER A 96 6.29 -11.02 11.19
CA SER A 96 5.67 -10.28 12.29
C SER A 96 4.51 -9.40 11.80
N LEU A 97 4.66 -8.74 10.65
CA LEU A 97 3.64 -7.86 10.08
C LEU A 97 2.45 -8.64 9.49
N LEU A 98 2.72 -9.69 8.73
CA LEU A 98 1.70 -10.41 7.95
C LEU A 98 1.03 -11.55 8.71
N GLY A 99 1.63 -11.97 9.79
CA GLY A 99 0.97 -12.65 10.85
C GLY A 99 0.67 -14.13 10.76
N PRO A 100 1.57 -15.02 10.38
CA PRO A 100 1.36 -16.41 10.75
C PRO A 100 1.30 -16.50 12.29
N GLY A 101 0.44 -17.38 12.79
CA GLY A 101 0.26 -17.56 14.24
C GLY A 101 1.54 -17.94 14.97
N ARG A 102 2.51 -18.56 14.26
CA ARG A 102 3.77 -19.03 14.83
C ARG A 102 4.94 -18.74 13.90
N ILE A 103 6.04 -18.27 14.46
CA ILE A 103 7.28 -17.95 13.73
C ILE A 103 8.44 -18.68 14.42
N ALA A 104 9.29 -19.37 13.65
CA ALA A 104 10.54 -19.91 14.17
C ALA A 104 11.71 -19.57 13.25
N LEU A 105 12.84 -19.27 13.85
CA LEU A 105 14.13 -19.28 13.21
C LEU A 105 14.72 -20.69 13.28
N VAL A 106 15.07 -21.25 12.16
CA VAL A 106 15.79 -22.54 12.06
C VAL A 106 17.27 -22.23 11.86
N ALA A 107 18.05 -22.40 12.93
CA ALA A 107 19.48 -22.17 12.93
C ALA A 107 20.21 -23.43 12.46
N GLY A 108 20.89 -23.33 11.32
CA GLY A 108 21.74 -24.38 10.78
C GLY A 108 23.21 -23.97 10.71
N GLY A 109 24.07 -24.87 10.24
CA GLY A 109 25.50 -24.57 10.05
C GLY A 109 26.34 -24.55 11.32
N LEU A 110 25.78 -24.93 12.47
CA LEU A 110 26.50 -25.00 13.75
C LEU A 110 27.56 -26.07 13.78
N ASP A 111 27.42 -27.14 12.96
CA ASP A 111 28.35 -28.25 12.88
C ASP A 111 29.75 -27.81 12.41
N ALA A 112 29.83 -26.72 11.68
CA ALA A 112 31.08 -26.14 11.20
C ALA A 112 31.77 -25.21 12.21
N CYS A 113 31.12 -24.94 13.36
CA CYS A 113 31.61 -23.99 14.36
C CYS A 113 32.27 -24.69 15.53
N GLY A 114 33.54 -24.34 15.85
CA GLY A 114 34.25 -24.92 17.00
C GLY A 114 33.56 -24.61 18.35
N ASP A 115 32.83 -23.51 18.46
CA ASP A 115 32.11 -23.07 19.66
C ASP A 115 30.59 -22.96 19.38
N ALA A 116 29.98 -24.07 18.92
CA ALA A 116 28.58 -24.14 18.50
C ALA A 116 27.59 -23.62 19.55
N HIS A 117 27.82 -23.89 20.85
CA HIS A 117 26.99 -23.45 21.95
C HIS A 117 27.01 -21.92 22.07
N GLN A 118 28.20 -21.32 22.12
CA GLN A 118 28.35 -19.87 22.27
C GLN A 118 27.79 -19.13 21.06
N ARG A 119 27.93 -19.71 19.86
CA ARG A 119 27.35 -19.18 18.64
C ARG A 119 25.81 -19.17 18.68
N LEU A 120 25.21 -20.28 19.08
CA LEU A 120 23.77 -20.36 19.21
C LEU A 120 23.23 -19.37 20.24
N ASP A 121 23.89 -19.25 21.39
CA ASP A 121 23.48 -18.29 22.42
C ASP A 121 23.53 -16.84 21.89
N ALA A 122 24.55 -16.51 21.11
CA ALA A 122 24.63 -15.20 20.45
C ALA A 122 23.47 -15.00 19.47
N VAL A 123 23.21 -15.96 18.59
CA VAL A 123 22.08 -15.90 17.62
C VAL A 123 20.75 -15.81 18.36
N MET A 124 20.54 -16.62 19.39
CA MET A 124 19.32 -16.57 20.21
C MET A 124 19.15 -15.24 20.93
N SER A 125 20.24 -14.64 21.40
CA SER A 125 20.20 -13.30 22.00
C SER A 125 19.81 -12.24 20.98
N ASP A 126 20.40 -12.28 19.78
CA ASP A 126 20.06 -11.37 18.68
C ASP A 126 18.60 -11.53 18.24
N VAL A 127 18.12 -12.78 18.09
CA VAL A 127 16.73 -13.07 17.74
C VAL A 127 15.76 -12.57 18.79
N ARG A 128 16.06 -12.77 20.09
CA ARG A 128 15.22 -12.26 21.19
C ARG A 128 15.18 -10.73 21.22
N ALA A 129 16.33 -10.09 21.07
CA ALA A 129 16.41 -8.62 21.01
C ALA A 129 15.60 -8.09 19.83
N PHE A 130 15.78 -8.68 18.66
CA PHE A 130 15.05 -8.32 17.44
C PHE A 130 13.53 -8.59 17.56
N ALA A 131 13.15 -9.77 18.08
CA ALA A 131 11.74 -10.12 18.29
C ALA A 131 11.05 -9.18 19.30
N THR A 132 11.76 -8.79 20.37
CA THR A 132 11.25 -7.80 21.34
C THR A 132 11.00 -6.44 20.68
N ALA A 133 11.87 -6.01 19.79
CA ALA A 133 11.71 -4.75 19.06
C ALA A 133 10.57 -4.82 18.02
N LEU A 134 10.28 -6.02 17.46
CA LEU A 134 9.14 -6.23 16.55
C LEU A 134 7.78 -6.24 17.25
N GLY A 135 7.74 -6.34 18.55
CA GLY A 135 6.51 -6.40 19.35
C GLY A 135 6.32 -7.72 20.09
N PRO A 136 5.13 -8.00 20.64
CA PRO A 136 4.89 -9.09 21.60
C PRO A 136 4.87 -10.51 21.00
N ARG A 137 5.23 -10.68 19.74
CA ARG A 137 5.29 -12.03 19.13
C ARG A 137 6.56 -12.75 19.55
N THR A 138 6.40 -13.97 19.99
CA THR A 138 7.54 -14.87 20.25
C THR A 138 8.05 -15.44 18.95
N VAL A 139 9.37 -15.37 18.75
CA VAL A 139 10.07 -16.08 17.71
C VAL A 139 10.83 -17.22 18.39
N ASP A 140 10.43 -18.46 18.08
CA ASP A 140 11.12 -19.63 18.57
C ASP A 140 12.43 -19.84 17.78
N CYS A 141 13.46 -20.37 18.45
CA CYS A 141 14.70 -20.73 17.79
C CYS A 141 14.89 -22.25 17.84
N LEU A 142 15.00 -22.86 16.67
CA LEU A 142 15.19 -24.29 16.49
C LEU A 142 16.55 -24.57 15.90
N VAL A 143 17.19 -25.63 16.35
CA VAL A 143 18.50 -26.06 15.84
C VAL A 143 18.30 -27.28 14.93
N VAL A 144 18.90 -27.22 13.74
CA VAL A 144 18.93 -28.33 12.80
C VAL A 144 20.37 -28.53 12.30
N SER A 145 20.91 -29.73 12.43
CA SER A 145 22.20 -30.10 11.83
C SER A 145 22.10 -30.10 10.31
N GLY A 146 23.02 -29.41 9.66
CA GLY A 146 23.13 -29.40 8.19
C GLY A 146 23.69 -30.65 7.58
N HIS A 147 24.29 -31.53 8.38
CA HIS A 147 25.04 -32.70 7.90
C HIS A 147 24.20 -33.99 7.95
N ASP A 148 23.51 -34.26 9.03
CA ASP A 148 22.77 -35.51 9.26
C ASP A 148 21.28 -35.33 9.53
N GLY A 149 20.77 -34.07 9.55
CA GLY A 149 19.36 -33.78 9.76
C GLY A 149 18.90 -33.95 11.20
N ASP A 150 19.80 -33.99 12.13
CA ASP A 150 19.45 -34.05 13.54
C ASP A 150 18.73 -32.75 13.97
N GLY A 151 17.74 -32.87 14.83
CA GLY A 151 16.84 -31.75 15.18
C GLY A 151 15.59 -31.61 14.27
N LEU A 152 15.51 -32.35 13.15
CA LEU A 152 14.30 -32.38 12.31
C LEU A 152 13.17 -33.19 12.97
N ALA A 153 13.31 -34.50 13.06
CA ALA A 153 12.29 -35.40 13.56
C ALA A 153 12.74 -36.17 14.84
N ALA A 154 14.01 -36.26 15.07
CA ALA A 154 14.60 -36.89 16.25
C ALA A 154 15.84 -36.12 16.70
N ALA A 155 16.04 -36.01 17.99
CA ALA A 155 17.23 -35.41 18.59
C ALA A 155 18.23 -36.48 18.99
N ARG A 156 18.65 -37.36 18.04
CA ARG A 156 19.53 -38.53 18.34
C ARG A 156 20.95 -38.10 18.67
N HIS A 157 21.42 -37.04 18.04
CA HIS A 157 22.75 -36.48 18.23
C HIS A 157 22.68 -34.98 18.57
N ALA A 158 21.50 -34.49 19.02
CA ALA A 158 21.38 -33.09 19.46
C ALA A 158 22.47 -32.84 20.51
N PRO A 159 23.20 -31.73 20.41
CA PRO A 159 24.19 -31.38 21.40
C PRO A 159 23.59 -31.45 22.81
N ALA A 160 24.30 -32.02 23.76
CA ALA A 160 23.81 -32.21 25.13
C ALA A 160 23.30 -30.90 25.79
N TRP A 161 23.69 -29.76 25.26
CA TRP A 161 23.28 -28.42 25.70
C TRP A 161 21.97 -27.91 25.05
N TYR A 162 21.49 -28.54 23.96
CA TYR A 162 20.25 -28.13 23.32
C TYR A 162 19.06 -28.93 23.91
N THR A 163 18.20 -28.22 24.61
CA THR A 163 17.01 -28.78 25.25
C THR A 163 15.70 -28.38 24.56
N GLY A 164 15.81 -27.73 23.40
CA GLY A 164 14.65 -27.28 22.63
C GLY A 164 13.91 -28.41 21.92
N PRO A 165 12.72 -28.15 21.37
CA PRO A 165 11.95 -29.14 20.62
C PRO A 165 12.61 -29.43 19.26
N THR A 166 12.33 -30.62 18.71
CA THR A 166 12.59 -30.86 17.28
C THR A 166 11.67 -30.03 16.41
N LEU A 167 12.03 -29.84 15.14
CA LEU A 167 11.19 -29.08 14.20
C LEU A 167 9.79 -29.72 14.03
N VAL A 168 9.73 -31.06 13.99
CA VAL A 168 8.46 -31.81 13.89
C VAL A 168 7.62 -31.65 15.16
N ASP A 169 8.24 -31.74 16.36
CA ASP A 169 7.56 -31.50 17.61
C ASP A 169 7.03 -30.06 17.69
N TRP A 170 7.81 -29.09 17.23
CA TRP A 170 7.38 -27.69 17.18
C TRP A 170 6.17 -27.51 16.27
N LEU A 171 6.19 -28.10 15.08
CA LEU A 171 5.05 -28.09 14.14
C LEU A 171 3.83 -28.85 14.69
N GLY A 172 4.08 -29.93 15.46
CA GLY A 172 3.03 -30.76 16.06
C GLY A 172 2.35 -30.15 17.28
N ARG A 173 3.03 -29.27 18.00
CA ARG A 173 2.41 -28.56 19.13
C ARG A 173 1.22 -27.77 18.59
N ASN A 174 0.02 -28.15 19.04
CA ASN A 174 -1.15 -27.35 18.81
C ASN A 174 -0.86 -25.99 19.45
N GLY A 175 -0.99 -24.92 18.68
CA GLY A 175 -0.95 -23.58 19.26
C GLY A 175 -1.85 -23.55 20.50
N ASP A 176 -1.44 -22.83 21.51
CA ASP A 176 -2.06 -22.81 22.83
C ASP A 176 -3.57 -22.97 22.75
N PRO A 177 -4.17 -23.89 23.52
CA PRO A 177 -5.63 -24.04 23.54
C PRO A 177 -6.35 -22.74 23.90
N GLU A 178 -5.68 -21.78 24.51
CA GLU A 178 -6.19 -20.43 24.75
C GLU A 178 -6.46 -19.65 23.46
N MET A 179 -5.68 -19.82 22.38
CA MET A 179 -5.97 -19.20 21.09
C MET A 179 -7.22 -19.79 20.41
N GLY A 180 -7.46 -21.08 20.55
CA GLY A 180 -8.68 -21.75 20.06
C GLY A 180 -9.93 -21.32 20.83
N SER A 181 -9.83 -21.18 22.16
CA SER A 181 -10.89 -20.70 23.06
C SER A 181 -11.16 -19.19 22.83
N ALA A 182 -10.12 -18.38 22.67
CA ALA A 182 -10.24 -16.98 22.33
C ALA A 182 -10.89 -16.75 20.95
N ALA A 183 -10.57 -17.58 19.96
CA ALA A 183 -11.21 -17.52 18.63
C ALA A 183 -12.69 -17.95 18.66
N ALA A 184 -13.09 -18.85 19.57
CA ALA A 184 -14.48 -19.24 19.76
C ALA A 184 -15.27 -18.17 20.50
N ALA A 185 -14.68 -17.54 21.53
CA ALA A 185 -15.30 -16.43 22.28
C ALA A 185 -15.43 -15.13 21.46
N ARG A 186 -14.65 -14.99 20.37
CA ARG A 186 -14.66 -13.82 19.47
C ARG A 186 -15.87 -13.77 18.54
N ARG A 187 -16.59 -14.88 18.34
CA ARG A 187 -17.72 -14.95 17.40
C ARG A 187 -18.98 -14.22 17.87
N ASP A 188 -19.07 -13.84 19.14
CA ASP A 188 -20.26 -13.22 19.73
C ASP A 188 -20.13 -11.70 19.98
N ARG A 189 -19.00 -11.07 19.61
CA ARG A 189 -18.87 -9.61 19.72
C ARG A 189 -19.23 -8.93 18.41
N PRO A 190 -19.96 -7.79 18.44
CA PRO A 190 -20.21 -7.01 17.24
C PRO A 190 -18.87 -6.48 16.71
N ALA A 191 -18.61 -6.69 15.42
CA ALA A 191 -17.46 -6.12 14.74
C ALA A 191 -17.50 -4.59 14.86
N GLU A 192 -16.39 -3.98 15.25
CA GLU A 192 -16.25 -2.52 15.17
C GLU A 192 -16.11 -2.10 13.69
N VAL A 193 -16.54 -0.87 13.40
CA VAL A 193 -16.51 -0.33 12.04
C VAL A 193 -15.72 0.96 12.04
N ALA A 194 -14.74 1.08 11.15
CA ALA A 194 -13.96 2.30 10.95
C ALA A 194 -13.52 2.47 9.49
N ASP A 195 -13.20 3.69 9.11
CA ASP A 195 -12.73 4.07 7.78
C ASP A 195 -11.28 4.56 7.75
N GLN A 196 -10.65 4.73 8.92
CA GLN A 196 -9.29 5.22 9.04
C GLN A 196 -8.49 4.35 10.00
N PHE A 197 -7.31 3.89 9.53
CA PHE A 197 -6.46 3.00 10.29
C PHE A 197 -5.00 3.44 10.26
N GLU A 198 -4.28 3.19 11.36
CA GLU A 198 -2.85 3.05 11.29
C GLU A 198 -2.53 1.68 10.71
N VAL A 199 -1.61 1.65 9.77
CA VAL A 199 -1.23 0.42 9.06
C VAL A 199 0.28 0.29 8.92
N ALA A 200 0.76 -0.95 8.95
CA ALA A 200 2.08 -1.28 8.43
C ALA A 200 1.94 -1.86 7.02
N VAL A 201 2.81 -1.43 6.12
CA VAL A 201 2.81 -1.83 4.70
C VAL A 201 4.21 -2.21 4.27
N ALA A 202 4.34 -3.39 3.66
CA ALA A 202 5.49 -3.74 2.84
C ALA A 202 5.15 -3.43 1.38
N TRP A 203 5.93 -2.56 0.74
CA TRP A 203 5.69 -2.14 -0.63
C TRP A 203 6.45 -3.02 -1.62
N LEU A 204 5.79 -3.44 -2.69
CA LEU A 204 6.28 -4.41 -3.67
C LEU A 204 6.20 -3.87 -5.10
N GLY A 205 5.76 -2.63 -5.24
CA GLY A 205 5.66 -1.96 -6.52
C GLY A 205 7.00 -1.33 -6.92
N LYS A 206 7.36 -1.40 -8.20
CA LYS A 206 8.55 -0.71 -8.73
C LYS A 206 8.45 0.81 -8.55
N ASP A 207 7.24 1.36 -8.77
CA ASP A 207 6.98 2.76 -8.48
C ASP A 207 6.71 2.92 -6.98
N PRO A 208 7.21 3.97 -6.33
CA PRO A 208 7.03 4.15 -4.89
C PRO A 208 5.56 4.39 -4.52
N LEU A 209 5.18 3.97 -3.32
CA LEU A 209 3.91 4.37 -2.71
C LEU A 209 3.93 5.88 -2.45
N LEU A 210 2.92 6.57 -2.96
CA LEU A 210 2.78 8.02 -2.81
C LEU A 210 1.61 8.32 -1.86
N PRO A 211 1.83 9.04 -0.76
CA PRO A 211 0.74 9.56 0.07
C PRO A 211 -0.21 10.45 -0.75
N GLY A 212 -1.50 10.43 -0.41
CA GLY A 212 -2.55 11.12 -1.17
C GLY A 212 -3.07 10.36 -2.39
N ARG A 213 -2.34 9.38 -2.91
CA ARG A 213 -2.78 8.54 -4.03
C ARG A 213 -3.82 7.52 -3.58
N ARG A 214 -4.84 7.30 -4.42
CA ARG A 214 -5.89 6.32 -4.18
C ARG A 214 -5.54 4.97 -4.78
N TYR A 215 -5.62 3.93 -3.97
CA TYR A 215 -5.35 2.54 -4.31
C TYR A 215 -6.62 1.69 -4.19
N ARG A 216 -6.57 0.48 -4.71
CA ARG A 216 -7.55 -0.56 -4.41
C ARG A 216 -6.97 -1.48 -3.34
N VAL A 217 -7.71 -1.72 -2.28
CA VAL A 217 -7.29 -2.58 -1.16
C VAL A 217 -8.26 -3.75 -1.04
N ARG A 218 -7.72 -4.94 -0.91
CA ARG A 218 -8.48 -6.17 -0.62
C ARG A 218 -8.24 -6.59 0.81
N ILE A 219 -9.33 -6.86 1.53
CA ILE A 219 -9.33 -7.37 2.91
C ILE A 219 -10.24 -8.60 2.91
N GLY A 220 -9.67 -9.78 3.09
CA GLY A 220 -10.43 -11.02 2.92
C GLY A 220 -11.06 -11.12 1.53
N ALA A 221 -12.38 -11.23 1.46
CA ALA A 221 -13.16 -11.29 0.21
C ALA A 221 -13.57 -9.90 -0.33
N GLU A 222 -13.47 -8.85 0.48
CA GLU A 222 -13.91 -7.51 0.13
C GLU A 222 -12.82 -6.72 -0.62
N SER A 223 -13.26 -5.82 -1.50
CA SER A 223 -12.37 -4.94 -2.27
C SER A 223 -12.90 -3.51 -2.20
N VAL A 224 -12.15 -2.63 -1.52
CA VAL A 224 -12.54 -1.25 -1.23
C VAL A 224 -11.47 -0.30 -1.77
N GLY A 225 -11.87 0.90 -2.21
CA GLY A 225 -10.93 1.97 -2.50
C GLY A 225 -10.35 2.54 -1.21
N ALA A 226 -9.07 2.90 -1.23
CA ALA A 226 -8.43 3.53 -0.09
C ALA A 226 -7.35 4.51 -0.52
N THR A 227 -7.11 5.52 0.29
CA THR A 227 -6.06 6.52 0.10
C THR A 227 -5.02 6.38 1.20
N PHE A 228 -3.77 6.25 0.83
CA PHE A 228 -2.68 6.31 1.79
C PHE A 228 -2.45 7.78 2.17
N ALA A 229 -3.01 8.20 3.31
CA ALA A 229 -3.07 9.62 3.66
C ALA A 229 -1.71 10.18 4.06
N GLN A 230 -0.95 9.42 4.83
CA GLN A 230 0.35 9.85 5.35
C GLN A 230 1.26 8.65 5.60
N LEU A 231 2.50 8.74 5.17
CA LEU A 231 3.58 7.87 5.63
C LEU A 231 4.19 8.52 6.88
N LYS A 232 4.16 7.82 8.01
CA LYS A 232 4.72 8.32 9.27
C LYS A 232 6.22 8.11 9.32
N TYR A 233 6.66 6.90 8.99
CA TYR A 233 8.07 6.52 8.93
C TYR A 233 8.25 5.24 8.11
N VAL A 234 9.48 5.04 7.65
CA VAL A 234 9.96 3.78 7.07
C VAL A 234 10.78 3.06 8.14
N VAL A 235 10.68 1.75 8.19
CA VAL A 235 11.43 0.94 9.14
C VAL A 235 12.68 0.41 8.46
N ASP A 236 13.85 0.68 9.04
CA ASP A 236 15.09 0.03 8.62
C ASP A 236 15.05 -1.45 9.00
N PRO A 237 15.16 -2.38 8.05
CA PRO A 237 15.02 -3.81 8.35
C PRO A 237 16.20 -4.40 9.14
N GLY A 238 17.32 -3.69 9.21
CA GLY A 238 18.51 -4.12 9.96
C GLY A 238 18.47 -3.72 11.42
N THR A 239 18.13 -2.44 11.68
CA THR A 239 18.15 -1.84 13.01
C THR A 239 16.77 -1.69 13.64
N LEU A 240 15.70 -1.76 12.84
CA LEU A 240 14.32 -1.41 13.17
C LEU A 240 14.11 0.07 13.53
N ASP A 241 15.07 0.93 13.19
CA ASP A 241 14.93 2.35 13.40
C ASP A 241 13.83 2.94 12.52
N HIS A 242 13.18 3.96 13.04
CA HIS A 242 12.16 4.72 12.33
C HIS A 242 12.80 5.85 11.53
N LEU A 243 12.83 5.71 10.22
CA LEU A 243 13.42 6.68 9.31
C LEU A 243 12.33 7.60 8.73
N ALA A 244 12.55 8.90 8.81
CA ALA A 244 11.65 9.86 8.18
C ALA A 244 11.69 9.72 6.65
N ALA A 245 10.53 9.50 6.03
CA ALA A 245 10.41 9.40 4.58
C ALA A 245 9.06 9.93 4.11
N ARG A 246 9.01 10.42 2.87
CA ARG A 246 7.77 10.89 2.23
C ARG A 246 7.14 9.86 1.30
N THR A 247 7.91 8.87 0.88
CA THR A 247 7.49 7.80 -0.03
C THR A 247 8.03 6.47 0.46
N LEU A 248 7.38 5.37 0.07
CA LEU A 248 7.81 4.02 0.39
C LEU A 248 8.22 3.32 -0.91
N GLY A 249 9.52 3.02 -1.02
CA GLY A 249 10.11 2.38 -2.21
C GLY A 249 9.92 0.87 -2.23
N ASP A 250 10.35 0.24 -3.33
CA ASP A 250 10.31 -1.21 -3.53
C ASP A 250 11.04 -1.95 -2.40
N GLY A 251 10.41 -2.99 -1.88
CA GLY A 251 10.94 -3.80 -0.78
C GLY A 251 11.00 -3.10 0.58
N ALA A 252 10.58 -1.84 0.70
CA ALA A 252 10.58 -1.12 1.96
C ALA A 252 9.33 -1.40 2.80
N ILE A 253 9.49 -1.34 4.11
CA ILE A 253 8.41 -1.48 5.08
C ILE A 253 8.21 -0.14 5.77
N GLY A 254 6.95 0.33 5.81
CA GLY A 254 6.62 1.60 6.45
C GLY A 254 5.33 1.54 7.23
N VAL A 255 5.16 2.49 8.13
CA VAL A 255 3.96 2.69 8.92
C VAL A 255 3.32 4.01 8.52
N GLY A 256 2.00 3.99 8.37
CA GLY A 256 1.28 5.17 7.94
C GLY A 256 -0.22 5.11 8.21
N THR A 257 -0.94 6.06 7.64
CA THR A 257 -2.39 6.16 7.77
C THR A 257 -3.08 5.81 6.46
N LEU A 258 -3.98 4.83 6.51
CA LEU A 258 -4.82 4.40 5.40
C LEU A 258 -6.27 4.84 5.64
N LEU A 259 -6.85 5.55 4.67
CA LEU A 259 -8.25 5.98 4.66
C LEU A 259 -9.00 5.14 3.65
N PHE A 260 -10.05 4.46 4.09
CA PHE A 260 -10.95 3.72 3.20
C PHE A 260 -12.09 4.61 2.72
N ASP A 261 -12.55 4.39 1.50
CA ASP A 261 -13.67 5.12 0.90
C ASP A 261 -15.02 4.79 1.57
N ALA A 262 -15.11 3.64 2.21
CA ALA A 262 -16.25 3.18 3.00
C ALA A 262 -15.76 2.55 4.30
N PRO A 263 -16.53 2.64 5.39
CA PRO A 263 -16.20 1.96 6.62
C PRO A 263 -16.08 0.45 6.43
N ILE A 264 -15.06 -0.16 7.02
CA ILE A 264 -14.82 -1.59 7.01
C ILE A 264 -15.02 -2.17 8.41
N ALA A 265 -15.56 -3.39 8.47
CA ALA A 265 -15.66 -4.13 9.70
C ALA A 265 -14.29 -4.71 10.08
N PHE A 266 -13.89 -4.56 11.32
CA PHE A 266 -12.63 -5.11 11.85
C PHE A 266 -12.81 -5.61 13.27
N ASP A 267 -11.95 -6.52 13.70
CA ASP A 267 -11.94 -7.03 15.08
C ASP A 267 -11.08 -6.08 15.95
N ALA A 268 -11.72 -5.43 16.92
CA ALA A 268 -11.09 -4.43 17.78
C ALA A 268 -10.36 -5.02 19.01
N ASP A 269 -10.28 -6.34 19.13
CA ASP A 269 -9.73 -7.01 20.31
C ASP A 269 -8.20 -6.88 20.48
N GLU A 270 -7.62 -5.87 19.85
CA GLU A 270 -6.22 -5.50 20.00
C GLU A 270 -6.05 -4.26 20.85
N ARG A 271 -6.33 -4.37 22.12
CA ARG A 271 -6.09 -3.28 23.07
C ARG A 271 -4.58 -3.19 23.37
N ASP A 272 -3.94 -2.13 22.90
CA ASP A 272 -2.78 -1.54 23.58
C ASP A 272 -3.29 -0.76 24.80
N ALA A 273 -3.39 -1.43 25.92
CA ALA A 273 -3.30 -0.81 27.20
C ALA A 273 -2.11 -1.47 27.89
N ALA A 274 -0.96 -0.79 27.93
CA ALA A 274 0.16 -1.09 28.82
C ALA A 274 0.39 -2.58 29.14
N GLY A 275 0.91 -3.37 28.19
CA GLY A 275 1.34 -4.74 28.44
C GLY A 275 0.43 -5.85 27.88
N GLY A 276 -0.55 -5.55 27.04
CA GLY A 276 -1.43 -6.53 26.41
C GLY A 276 -0.94 -7.01 25.05
N GLU A 277 -1.11 -8.29 24.76
CA GLU A 277 -0.83 -8.94 23.47
C GLU A 277 -1.56 -8.23 22.33
N ARG A 278 -0.82 -7.81 21.30
CA ARG A 278 -1.42 -7.33 20.06
C ARG A 278 -2.03 -8.51 19.32
N GLY A 279 -3.35 -8.60 19.33
CA GLY A 279 -4.08 -9.56 18.54
C GLY A 279 -3.85 -9.41 17.02
N ALA A 280 -4.39 -10.33 16.22
CA ALA A 280 -4.13 -10.42 14.77
C ALA A 280 -5.02 -9.46 13.97
N GLY A 281 -4.64 -8.16 13.83
CA GLY A 281 -5.33 -7.22 12.93
C GLY A 281 -5.46 -7.76 11.52
N ALA A 282 -6.49 -7.35 10.80
CA ALA A 282 -6.76 -7.84 9.46
C ALA A 282 -5.62 -7.53 8.49
N SER A 283 -5.12 -8.54 7.80
CA SER A 283 -4.18 -8.38 6.70
C SER A 283 -4.89 -7.87 5.46
N PHE A 284 -4.22 -7.04 4.69
CA PHE A 284 -4.74 -6.51 3.44
C PHE A 284 -3.71 -6.53 2.32
N VAL A 285 -4.21 -6.48 1.09
CA VAL A 285 -3.40 -6.42 -0.13
C VAL A 285 -3.74 -5.17 -0.90
N ILE A 286 -2.73 -4.38 -1.27
CA ILE A 286 -2.86 -3.24 -2.17
C ILE A 286 -2.67 -3.75 -3.60
N VAL A 287 -3.64 -3.46 -4.47
CA VAL A 287 -3.67 -3.97 -5.84
C VAL A 287 -3.70 -2.81 -6.81
N ASP A 288 -2.99 -2.95 -7.93
CA ASP A 288 -3.12 -2.05 -9.07
C ASP A 288 -4.55 -2.08 -9.63
N ARG A 289 -5.06 -0.91 -10.00
CA ARG A 289 -6.43 -0.80 -10.54
C ARG A 289 -6.56 -1.39 -11.94
N SER A 290 -5.51 -1.35 -12.73
CA SER A 290 -5.52 -1.72 -14.16
C SER A 290 -5.07 -3.16 -14.40
N GLU A 291 -4.04 -3.61 -13.68
CA GLU A 291 -3.36 -4.87 -13.98
C GLU A 291 -3.66 -5.99 -12.97
N ALA A 292 -4.45 -5.72 -11.93
CA ALA A 292 -4.70 -6.63 -10.80
C ALA A 292 -3.41 -7.12 -10.08
N ARG A 293 -2.27 -6.46 -10.36
CA ARG A 293 -0.97 -6.79 -9.75
C ARG A 293 -0.93 -6.34 -8.30
N THR A 294 -0.34 -7.14 -7.43
CA THR A 294 -0.08 -6.76 -6.04
C THR A 294 1.01 -5.69 -6.00
N LEU A 295 0.70 -4.54 -5.41
CA LEU A 295 1.61 -3.42 -5.20
C LEU A 295 2.15 -3.37 -3.77
N GLY A 296 1.45 -3.97 -2.83
CA GLY A 296 1.87 -4.01 -1.44
C GLY A 296 0.99 -4.93 -0.62
N VAL A 297 1.49 -5.30 0.52
CA VAL A 297 0.77 -6.09 1.52
C VAL A 297 0.93 -5.41 2.87
N GLY A 298 -0.07 -5.52 3.71
CA GLY A 298 0.00 -4.85 5.00
C GLY A 298 -0.98 -5.40 6.01
N ARG A 299 -0.94 -4.78 7.16
CA ARG A 299 -1.76 -5.11 8.29
C ARG A 299 -2.35 -3.86 8.92
N LEU A 300 -3.61 -3.92 9.31
CA LEU A 300 -4.25 -2.91 10.14
C LEU A 300 -3.70 -3.03 11.56
N HIS A 301 -3.16 -1.95 12.11
CA HIS A 301 -2.70 -1.91 13.49
C HIS A 301 -3.85 -1.58 14.44
N PHE A 302 -4.45 -0.43 14.26
CA PHE A 302 -5.63 0.00 15.03
C PHE A 302 -6.41 1.08 14.27
N ALA A 303 -7.69 1.22 14.62
CA ALA A 303 -8.54 2.24 14.06
C ALA A 303 -8.16 3.62 14.64
N LEU A 304 -7.90 4.57 13.76
CA LEU A 304 -7.78 5.97 14.09
C LEU A 304 -9.19 6.56 14.10
N ARG A 305 -9.87 6.52 15.23
CA ARG A 305 -11.24 7.04 15.35
C ARG A 305 -11.24 8.53 15.02
N ARG A 306 -11.84 8.91 13.89
CA ARG A 306 -12.32 10.28 13.72
C ARG A 306 -13.35 10.52 14.83
N SER A 307 -13.36 11.71 15.40
CA SER A 307 -14.37 12.06 16.39
C SER A 307 -15.75 11.75 15.79
N HIS A 308 -16.57 10.94 16.45
CA HIS A 308 -17.93 10.61 16.01
C HIS A 308 -18.85 11.83 15.90
N ASN A 309 -18.33 13.03 16.18
CA ASN A 309 -19.03 14.30 16.13
C ASN A 309 -19.02 14.96 14.73
N LEU A 310 -18.34 14.37 13.71
CA LEU A 310 -18.42 14.87 12.34
C LEU A 310 -19.62 14.24 11.64
N ALA A 311 -20.78 14.84 11.83
CA ALA A 311 -21.97 14.54 11.03
C ALA A 311 -22.06 15.53 9.88
N TRP A 312 -22.44 15.05 8.69
CA TRP A 312 -22.76 15.93 7.58
C TRP A 312 -23.95 16.79 7.97
N GLN A 313 -23.77 18.10 8.00
CA GLN A 313 -24.84 19.04 8.29
C GLN A 313 -25.54 19.43 6.98
N ALA A 314 -26.81 19.09 6.87
CA ALA A 314 -27.63 19.60 5.78
C ALA A 314 -27.85 21.11 5.98
N THR A 315 -27.64 21.89 4.93
CA THR A 315 -27.88 23.34 4.92
C THR A 315 -29.10 23.67 4.06
N ASP A 316 -29.89 24.66 4.48
CA ASP A 316 -31.11 25.07 3.74
C ASP A 316 -30.77 25.64 2.37
N VAL A 317 -29.62 26.32 2.23
CA VAL A 317 -29.09 26.76 0.95
C VAL A 317 -28.19 25.67 0.41
N ASP A 318 -28.78 24.79 -0.34
CA ASP A 318 -28.11 23.66 -0.98
C ASP A 318 -27.57 24.02 -2.37
N ARG A 319 -26.96 23.03 -3.02
CA ARG A 319 -26.40 23.17 -4.36
C ARG A 319 -27.47 23.49 -5.42
N VAL A 320 -28.67 22.95 -5.29
CA VAL A 320 -29.79 23.20 -6.22
C VAL A 320 -30.20 24.66 -6.16
N ALA A 321 -30.36 25.18 -4.94
CA ALA A 321 -30.69 26.60 -4.73
C ALA A 321 -29.64 27.55 -5.35
N ARG A 322 -28.34 27.21 -5.20
CA ARG A 322 -27.25 28.00 -5.80
C ARG A 322 -27.27 27.89 -7.34
N THR A 323 -27.48 26.70 -7.89
CA THR A 323 -27.59 26.51 -9.35
C THR A 323 -28.70 27.35 -9.96
N VAL A 324 -29.87 27.38 -9.32
CA VAL A 324 -31.00 28.21 -9.77
C VAL A 324 -30.66 29.71 -9.72
N LEU A 325 -29.99 30.15 -8.66
CA LEU A 325 -29.58 31.54 -8.50
C LEU A 325 -28.55 31.94 -9.57
N HIS A 326 -27.61 31.07 -9.91
CA HIS A 326 -26.56 31.38 -10.88
C HIS A 326 -27.03 31.27 -12.35
N GLY A 327 -28.12 30.57 -12.62
CA GLY A 327 -28.65 30.40 -13.98
C GLY A 327 -27.82 29.50 -14.87
N HIS A 328 -26.87 28.76 -14.30
CA HIS A 328 -26.02 27.75 -14.97
C HIS A 328 -25.70 26.59 -14.03
N ARG A 329 -25.33 25.45 -14.59
CA ARG A 329 -24.92 24.29 -13.81
C ARG A 329 -23.46 24.42 -13.39
N PRO A 330 -23.07 23.98 -12.18
CA PRO A 330 -21.68 23.90 -11.79
C PRO A 330 -20.94 22.86 -12.61
N CYS A 331 -19.67 23.12 -12.91
CA CYS A 331 -18.80 22.21 -13.64
C CYS A 331 -17.35 22.48 -13.29
N VAL A 332 -16.53 21.42 -13.19
CA VAL A 332 -15.08 21.52 -13.07
C VAL A 332 -14.46 21.27 -14.45
N VAL A 333 -13.81 22.28 -15.01
CA VAL A 333 -13.10 22.20 -16.30
C VAL A 333 -11.61 22.03 -16.00
N TRP A 334 -11.11 20.83 -16.17
CA TRP A 334 -9.76 20.43 -15.75
C TRP A 334 -8.81 20.37 -16.94
N PHE A 335 -7.96 21.39 -17.07
CA PHE A 335 -6.91 21.43 -18.09
C PHE A 335 -5.66 20.68 -17.61
N THR A 336 -5.20 19.71 -18.43
CA THR A 336 -3.98 18.95 -18.21
C THR A 336 -3.08 19.01 -19.44
N GLY A 337 -1.77 18.78 -19.26
CA GLY A 337 -0.77 18.82 -20.33
C GLY A 337 0.58 19.33 -19.83
N LEU A 338 1.61 19.26 -20.65
CA LEU A 338 2.97 19.67 -20.32
C LEU A 338 3.06 21.16 -19.96
N SER A 339 4.11 21.56 -19.24
CA SER A 339 4.45 22.99 -19.10
C SER A 339 4.64 23.61 -20.49
N GLY A 340 4.22 24.85 -20.69
CA GLY A 340 4.33 25.47 -22.03
C GLY A 340 3.29 25.01 -23.07
N ALA A 341 2.41 24.03 -22.74
CA ALA A 341 1.37 23.58 -23.68
C ALA A 341 0.28 24.61 -23.98
N GLY A 342 0.14 25.68 -23.16
CA GLY A 342 -0.85 26.74 -23.37
C GLY A 342 -2.07 26.66 -22.45
N LYS A 343 -2.10 25.78 -21.46
CA LYS A 343 -3.25 25.55 -20.54
C LYS A 343 -3.80 26.84 -19.93
N SER A 344 -2.97 27.62 -19.25
CA SER A 344 -3.41 28.85 -18.54
C SER A 344 -3.93 29.91 -19.52
N THR A 345 -3.36 30.01 -20.71
CA THR A 345 -3.82 30.92 -21.77
C THR A 345 -5.22 30.53 -22.24
N ILE A 346 -5.42 29.26 -22.58
CA ILE A 346 -6.72 28.73 -23.03
C ILE A 346 -7.75 28.83 -21.90
N ALA A 347 -7.40 28.43 -20.68
CA ALA A 347 -8.31 28.52 -19.52
C ALA A 347 -8.76 29.96 -19.26
N ASN A 348 -7.87 30.95 -19.33
CA ASN A 348 -8.22 32.36 -19.18
C ASN A 348 -9.14 32.84 -20.31
N LEU A 349 -8.95 32.42 -21.55
CA LEU A 349 -9.85 32.76 -22.66
C LEU A 349 -11.24 32.14 -22.48
N VAL A 350 -11.31 30.88 -22.02
CA VAL A 350 -12.57 30.21 -21.65
C VAL A 350 -13.26 30.98 -20.53
N GLU A 351 -12.55 31.35 -19.47
CA GLU A 351 -13.11 32.14 -18.36
C GLU A 351 -13.71 33.46 -18.85
N LYS A 352 -12.95 34.21 -19.65
CA LYS A 352 -13.44 35.47 -20.23
C LYS A 352 -14.71 35.25 -21.05
N ALA A 353 -14.76 34.18 -21.85
CA ALA A 353 -15.93 33.91 -22.70
C ALA A 353 -17.15 33.49 -21.85
N LEU A 354 -16.99 32.76 -20.77
CA LEU A 354 -18.06 32.41 -19.82
C LEU A 354 -18.52 33.62 -19.02
N HIS A 355 -17.58 34.40 -18.50
CA HIS A 355 -17.89 35.65 -17.75
C HIS A 355 -18.70 36.65 -18.58
N ALA A 356 -18.32 36.81 -19.87
CA ALA A 356 -19.10 37.68 -20.78
C ALA A 356 -20.53 37.18 -21.03
N ARG A 357 -20.85 35.94 -20.69
CA ARG A 357 -22.20 35.35 -20.75
C ARG A 357 -22.93 35.37 -19.41
N GLY A 358 -22.35 36.01 -18.39
CA GLY A 358 -22.91 36.10 -17.06
C GLY A 358 -22.73 34.85 -16.21
N CYS A 359 -21.89 33.88 -16.64
CA CYS A 359 -21.58 32.73 -15.83
C CYS A 359 -20.63 33.09 -14.67
N HIS A 360 -20.86 32.52 -13.50
CA HIS A 360 -20.01 32.69 -12.33
C HIS A 360 -18.85 31.67 -12.38
N THR A 361 -17.66 32.17 -12.53
CA THR A 361 -16.45 31.37 -12.79
C THR A 361 -15.35 31.63 -11.78
N TYR A 362 -14.43 30.70 -11.64
CA TYR A 362 -13.17 30.88 -10.93
C TYR A 362 -12.06 30.05 -11.54
N LEU A 363 -10.91 30.69 -11.81
CA LEU A 363 -9.73 30.02 -12.37
C LEU A 363 -8.71 29.68 -11.26
N LEU A 364 -8.52 28.39 -11.01
CA LEU A 364 -7.44 27.86 -10.18
C LEU A 364 -6.22 27.60 -11.07
N ASP A 365 -5.27 28.53 -11.08
CA ASP A 365 -4.01 28.37 -11.80
C ASP A 365 -2.92 27.80 -10.91
N GLY A 366 -2.08 26.90 -11.45
CA GLY A 366 -1.08 26.17 -10.71
C GLY A 366 -0.03 27.04 -10.03
N ASP A 367 0.38 28.14 -10.65
CA ASP A 367 1.36 29.05 -10.05
C ASP A 367 0.70 29.87 -8.93
N ASN A 368 -0.51 30.38 -9.17
CA ASN A 368 -1.24 31.20 -8.19
C ASN A 368 -1.54 30.41 -6.90
N VAL A 369 -1.98 29.16 -7.03
CA VAL A 369 -2.29 28.30 -5.89
C VAL A 369 -1.04 27.99 -5.05
N ARG A 370 0.13 27.92 -5.67
CA ARG A 370 1.40 27.70 -4.97
C ARG A 370 1.90 28.89 -4.17
N HIS A 371 1.39 30.09 -4.41
CA HIS A 371 1.70 31.25 -3.57
C HIS A 371 0.95 31.24 -2.23
N GLY A 372 -0.13 30.48 -2.12
CA GLY A 372 -0.98 30.40 -0.91
C GLY A 372 -1.21 28.97 -0.44
N LEU A 373 -2.27 28.35 -0.93
CA LEU A 373 -2.79 27.05 -0.48
C LEU A 373 -1.73 25.94 -0.46
N ASN A 374 -0.85 25.90 -1.46
CA ASN A 374 0.15 24.84 -1.66
C ASN A 374 1.59 25.35 -1.56
N ARG A 375 1.84 26.43 -0.82
CA ARG A 375 3.18 27.02 -0.65
C ARG A 375 4.18 26.10 0.08
N ASP A 376 3.66 25.15 0.84
CA ASP A 376 4.40 24.15 1.59
C ASP A 376 4.83 22.94 0.75
N LEU A 377 4.36 22.84 -0.50
CA LEU A 377 4.65 21.73 -1.39
C LEU A 377 5.75 22.08 -2.39
N GLY A 378 6.70 21.12 -2.55
CA GLY A 378 7.73 21.17 -3.58
C GLY A 378 7.27 20.59 -4.93
N PHE A 379 8.22 19.94 -5.64
CA PHE A 379 7.99 19.38 -6.99
C PHE A 379 8.27 17.87 -7.07
N THR A 380 8.47 17.20 -5.93
CA THR A 380 8.55 15.73 -5.90
C THR A 380 7.21 15.12 -6.34
N ASP A 381 7.21 13.85 -6.74
CA ASP A 381 5.96 13.18 -7.14
C ASP A 381 4.94 13.15 -6.00
N ALA A 382 5.37 12.96 -4.75
CA ALA A 382 4.51 13.04 -3.57
C ALA A 382 3.89 14.44 -3.40
N ASP A 383 4.68 15.50 -3.56
CA ASP A 383 4.18 16.88 -3.50
C ASP A 383 3.19 17.17 -4.64
N ARG A 384 3.41 16.59 -5.83
CA ARG A 384 2.50 16.74 -6.98
C ARG A 384 1.16 16.06 -6.72
N VAL A 385 1.17 14.84 -6.17
CA VAL A 385 -0.05 14.09 -5.80
C VAL A 385 -0.85 14.89 -4.77
N GLU A 386 -0.21 15.37 -3.70
CA GLU A 386 -0.88 16.16 -2.66
C GLU A 386 -1.38 17.52 -3.18
N ASN A 387 -0.60 18.15 -4.08
CA ASN A 387 -1.03 19.38 -4.74
C ASN A 387 -2.34 19.19 -5.51
N ILE A 388 -2.44 18.14 -6.31
CA ILE A 388 -3.66 17.82 -7.08
C ILE A 388 -4.81 17.44 -6.15
N ARG A 389 -4.55 16.68 -5.08
CA ARG A 389 -5.58 16.32 -4.10
C ARG A 389 -6.21 17.57 -3.45
N ARG A 390 -5.39 18.53 -2.99
CA ARG A 390 -5.88 19.77 -2.38
C ARG A 390 -6.68 20.60 -3.37
N VAL A 391 -6.18 20.76 -4.60
CA VAL A 391 -6.86 21.51 -5.65
C VAL A 391 -8.20 20.88 -6.02
N ALA A 392 -8.25 19.55 -6.12
CA ALA A 392 -9.47 18.83 -6.44
C ALA A 392 -10.56 19.01 -5.35
N GLU A 393 -10.19 19.00 -4.06
CA GLU A 393 -11.11 19.29 -2.96
C GLU A 393 -11.61 20.74 -2.98
N VAL A 394 -10.75 21.71 -3.27
CA VAL A 394 -11.15 23.12 -3.41
C VAL A 394 -12.08 23.28 -4.61
N ALA A 395 -11.75 22.66 -5.76
CA ALA A 395 -12.61 22.71 -6.94
C ALA A 395 -14.00 22.10 -6.67
N ARG A 396 -14.07 21.00 -5.89
CA ARG A 396 -15.33 20.39 -5.44
C ARG A 396 -16.16 21.35 -4.60
N LEU A 397 -15.54 22.00 -3.60
CA LEU A 397 -16.24 22.97 -2.75
C LEU A 397 -16.75 24.17 -3.54
N MET A 398 -15.97 24.67 -4.50
CA MET A 398 -16.39 25.79 -5.37
C MET A 398 -17.50 25.35 -6.33
N ALA A 399 -17.46 24.14 -6.86
CA ALA A 399 -18.54 23.59 -7.67
C ALA A 399 -19.83 23.41 -6.83
N ASP A 400 -19.71 22.97 -5.57
CA ASP A 400 -20.83 22.91 -4.63
C ASP A 400 -21.41 24.32 -4.34
N ALA A 401 -20.57 25.35 -4.33
CA ALA A 401 -21.00 26.74 -4.27
C ALA A 401 -21.71 27.24 -5.55
N GLY A 402 -21.80 26.41 -6.60
CA GLY A 402 -22.50 26.69 -7.84
C GLY A 402 -21.62 27.25 -8.97
N LEU A 403 -20.30 27.33 -8.80
CA LEU A 403 -19.38 27.92 -9.78
C LEU A 403 -19.00 26.97 -10.91
N ILE A 404 -18.66 27.53 -12.07
CA ILE A 404 -17.86 26.83 -13.09
C ILE A 404 -16.40 27.08 -12.75
N VAL A 405 -15.71 26.02 -12.35
CA VAL A 405 -14.33 26.07 -11.85
C VAL A 405 -13.37 25.61 -12.94
N LEU A 406 -12.48 26.49 -13.38
CA LEU A 406 -11.44 26.15 -14.34
C LEU A 406 -10.16 25.80 -13.55
N VAL A 407 -9.56 24.66 -13.82
CA VAL A 407 -8.37 24.17 -13.13
C VAL A 407 -7.25 24.01 -14.15
N SER A 408 -6.19 24.82 -14.06
CA SER A 408 -5.06 24.80 -15.00
C SER A 408 -3.79 24.27 -14.33
N PHE A 409 -3.56 22.98 -14.43
CA PHE A 409 -2.41 22.29 -13.82
C PHE A 409 -1.78 21.30 -14.81
N ILE A 410 -0.50 20.96 -14.61
CA ILE A 410 0.14 19.87 -15.36
C ILE A 410 -0.59 18.55 -15.08
N SER A 411 -0.87 18.26 -13.80
CA SER A 411 -1.56 17.06 -13.30
C SER A 411 -1.07 15.78 -14.02
N PRO A 412 0.22 15.40 -13.81
CA PRO A 412 0.91 14.47 -14.69
C PRO A 412 0.37 13.05 -14.64
N PHE A 413 -0.24 12.63 -13.54
CA PHE A 413 -0.64 11.24 -13.33
C PHE A 413 -2.14 11.03 -13.57
N ARG A 414 -2.50 9.95 -14.25
CA ARG A 414 -3.90 9.59 -14.56
C ARG A 414 -4.72 9.30 -13.29
N ALA A 415 -4.06 8.73 -12.28
CA ALA A 415 -4.73 8.35 -11.03
C ALA A 415 -5.31 9.57 -10.31
N GLU A 416 -4.56 10.68 -10.24
CA GLU A 416 -4.98 11.90 -9.58
C GLU A 416 -6.09 12.63 -10.37
N ARG A 417 -6.02 12.64 -11.70
CA ARG A 417 -7.10 13.20 -12.55
C ARG A 417 -8.40 12.40 -12.41
N ARG A 418 -8.31 11.06 -12.35
CA ARG A 418 -9.48 10.20 -12.07
C ARG A 418 -10.03 10.44 -10.66
N MET A 419 -9.17 10.64 -9.67
CA MET A 419 -9.57 10.99 -8.31
C MET A 419 -10.33 12.33 -8.30
N ALA A 420 -9.80 13.37 -8.97
CA ALA A 420 -10.46 14.66 -9.09
C ALA A 420 -11.85 14.53 -9.75
N ARG A 421 -11.96 13.77 -10.84
CA ARG A 421 -13.24 13.48 -11.50
C ARG A 421 -14.24 12.77 -10.58
N ALA A 422 -13.77 11.86 -9.74
CA ALA A 422 -14.63 11.08 -8.84
C ALA A 422 -15.17 11.89 -7.65
N LEU A 423 -14.63 13.07 -7.37
CA LEU A 423 -15.08 13.97 -6.29
C LEU A 423 -16.32 14.78 -6.64
N VAL A 424 -16.63 14.92 -7.92
CA VAL A 424 -17.78 15.70 -8.41
C VAL A 424 -18.83 14.81 -9.05
N GLY A 425 -20.03 15.34 -9.27
CA GLY A 425 -21.15 14.60 -9.82
C GLY A 425 -20.92 14.12 -11.25
N ALA A 426 -21.65 13.11 -11.66
CA ALA A 426 -21.63 12.63 -13.04
C ALA A 426 -22.04 13.74 -14.00
N GLY A 427 -21.24 13.99 -15.04
CA GLY A 427 -21.48 15.07 -16.03
C GLY A 427 -21.05 16.48 -15.56
N GLU A 428 -20.36 16.60 -14.43
CA GLU A 428 -19.88 17.86 -13.88
C GLU A 428 -18.36 18.02 -13.94
N PHE A 429 -17.68 17.16 -14.66
CA PHE A 429 -16.25 17.21 -14.89
C PHE A 429 -15.93 17.13 -16.38
N CYS A 430 -15.18 18.12 -16.87
CA CYS A 430 -14.66 18.19 -18.22
C CYS A 430 -13.13 18.10 -18.19
N GLU A 431 -12.55 17.01 -18.62
CA GLU A 431 -11.09 16.88 -18.79
C GLU A 431 -10.67 17.42 -20.15
N VAL A 432 -9.91 18.51 -20.13
CA VAL A 432 -9.35 19.15 -21.34
C VAL A 432 -7.88 18.80 -21.43
N PHE A 433 -7.53 17.93 -22.39
CA PHE A 433 -6.15 17.61 -22.67
C PHE A 433 -5.57 18.60 -23.68
N VAL A 434 -4.66 19.44 -23.20
CA VAL A 434 -3.90 20.37 -24.03
C VAL A 434 -2.61 19.68 -24.45
N ASP A 435 -2.70 19.01 -25.60
CA ASP A 435 -1.62 18.20 -26.17
C ASP A 435 -0.62 19.07 -26.90
N ALA A 436 0.63 18.97 -26.51
CA ALA A 436 1.77 19.61 -27.16
C ALA A 436 2.91 18.61 -27.23
N PRO A 437 3.50 18.36 -28.41
CA PRO A 437 4.76 17.65 -28.49
C PRO A 437 5.82 18.31 -27.59
N LEU A 438 6.63 17.50 -26.91
CA LEU A 438 7.63 17.99 -25.96
C LEU A 438 8.53 19.07 -26.61
N ALA A 439 8.96 18.85 -27.86
CA ALA A 439 9.77 19.80 -28.59
C ALA A 439 9.10 21.18 -28.78
N VAL A 440 7.77 21.19 -28.98
CA VAL A 440 6.99 22.44 -29.11
C VAL A 440 6.85 23.14 -27.76
N ALA A 441 6.57 22.38 -26.70
CA ALA A 441 6.48 22.91 -25.34
C ALA A 441 7.83 23.48 -24.87
N GLU A 442 8.94 22.78 -25.17
CA GLU A 442 10.30 23.20 -24.88
C GLU A 442 10.72 24.44 -25.71
N ALA A 443 10.35 24.50 -26.97
CA ALA A 443 10.64 25.69 -27.82
C ALA A 443 9.87 26.93 -27.32
N ARG A 444 8.69 26.78 -26.77
CA ARG A 444 7.90 27.87 -26.17
C ARG A 444 8.52 28.40 -24.89
N ASP A 445 9.00 27.54 -24.04
CA ASP A 445 9.65 27.75 -22.70
C ASP A 445 9.50 29.17 -22.10
N VAL A 446 8.28 29.65 -22.02
CA VAL A 446 7.94 31.05 -21.64
C VAL A 446 8.55 31.46 -20.28
N LYS A 447 8.82 30.48 -19.41
CA LYS A 447 9.35 30.71 -18.07
C LYS A 447 10.82 30.31 -17.91
N GLY A 448 11.47 29.82 -18.96
CA GLY A 448 12.85 29.32 -18.92
C GLY A 448 13.03 28.03 -18.09
N LEU A 449 11.93 27.31 -17.83
CA LEU A 449 11.95 26.12 -16.95
C LEU A 449 12.59 24.91 -17.64
N TYR A 450 12.36 24.72 -18.93
CA TYR A 450 12.99 23.65 -19.72
C TYR A 450 14.50 23.84 -19.79
N ALA A 451 14.95 25.07 -20.06
CA ALA A 451 16.37 25.40 -20.10
C ALA A 451 17.04 25.10 -18.75
N LYS A 452 16.39 25.39 -17.61
CA LYS A 452 16.89 25.07 -16.26
C LYS A 452 16.92 23.56 -16.03
N ALA A 453 15.85 22.83 -16.39
CA ALA A 453 15.78 21.39 -16.24
C ALA A 453 16.87 20.68 -17.06
N ARG A 454 17.12 21.09 -18.31
CA ARG A 454 18.18 20.55 -19.15
C ARG A 454 19.59 20.79 -18.58
N ARG A 455 19.80 21.87 -17.83
CA ARG A 455 21.07 22.13 -17.11
C ARG A 455 21.16 21.41 -15.75
N GLY A 456 20.14 20.62 -15.37
CA GLY A 456 20.09 19.93 -14.07
C GLY A 456 19.81 20.85 -12.88
N GLU A 457 19.42 22.10 -13.10
CA GLU A 457 19.11 23.09 -12.06
C GLU A 457 17.71 22.88 -11.46
N LEU A 458 16.86 22.14 -12.17
CA LEU A 458 15.47 21.89 -11.76
C LEU A 458 15.16 20.38 -11.85
N PRO A 459 15.38 19.61 -10.78
CA PRO A 459 15.07 18.18 -10.75
C PRO A 459 13.57 17.94 -10.72
N HIS A 460 13.15 16.72 -11.09
CA HIS A 460 11.74 16.28 -11.13
C HIS A 460 10.85 17.11 -12.07
N PHE A 461 11.40 17.54 -13.19
CA PHE A 461 10.65 18.32 -14.16
C PHE A 461 9.84 17.43 -15.10
N THR A 462 8.51 17.60 -15.13
CA THR A 462 7.61 16.78 -15.95
C THR A 462 7.93 16.92 -17.45
N GLY A 463 8.15 15.79 -18.09
CA GLY A 463 8.52 15.68 -19.50
C GLY A 463 10.03 15.62 -19.77
N ILE A 464 10.88 15.83 -18.76
CA ILE A 464 12.34 15.67 -18.86
C ILE A 464 12.81 14.48 -18.02
N ASP A 465 12.73 14.58 -16.71
CA ASP A 465 13.17 13.58 -15.73
C ASP A 465 12.02 13.05 -14.85
N SER A 466 10.79 13.56 -15.01
CA SER A 466 9.57 13.05 -14.41
C SER A 466 8.52 12.77 -15.50
N PRO A 467 7.75 11.66 -15.38
CA PRO A 467 6.82 11.26 -16.43
C PRO A 467 5.58 12.17 -16.50
N TYR A 468 4.98 12.21 -17.68
CA TYR A 468 3.62 12.69 -17.91
C TYR A 468 2.81 11.55 -18.54
N GLU A 469 1.69 11.21 -17.92
CA GLU A 469 0.76 10.19 -18.40
C GLU A 469 -0.41 10.85 -19.15
N PRO A 470 -0.43 10.84 -20.51
CA PRO A 470 -1.54 11.40 -21.26
C PRO A 470 -2.89 10.76 -20.87
N PRO A 471 -4.01 11.49 -20.90
CA PRO A 471 -5.33 10.90 -20.71
C PRO A 471 -5.60 9.78 -21.70
N GLU A 472 -6.22 8.69 -21.25
CA GLU A 472 -6.69 7.63 -22.15
C GLU A 472 -7.88 8.09 -22.99
N ARG A 473 -8.76 8.89 -22.38
CA ARG A 473 -9.93 9.52 -22.99
C ARG A 473 -10.17 10.85 -22.29
N SER A 474 -9.96 11.96 -22.97
CA SER A 474 -10.35 13.30 -22.52
C SER A 474 -11.71 13.67 -23.09
N ASP A 475 -12.45 14.54 -22.40
CA ASP A 475 -13.73 15.09 -22.91
C ASP A 475 -13.49 16.06 -24.05
N VAL A 476 -12.38 16.85 -23.96
CA VAL A 476 -11.92 17.72 -25.05
C VAL A 476 -10.43 17.49 -25.27
N HIS A 477 -10.03 17.19 -26.48
CA HIS A 477 -8.62 17.07 -26.89
C HIS A 477 -8.23 18.24 -27.79
N ILE A 478 -7.20 18.97 -27.43
CA ILE A 478 -6.70 20.14 -28.12
C ILE A 478 -5.25 19.87 -28.58
N ASP A 479 -5.03 19.78 -29.88
CA ASP A 479 -3.70 19.88 -30.45
C ASP A 479 -3.23 21.33 -30.43
N SER A 480 -2.42 21.67 -29.46
CA SER A 480 -1.95 23.04 -29.27
C SER A 480 -0.80 23.45 -30.18
N ALA A 481 -0.28 22.53 -30.99
CA ALA A 481 0.70 22.84 -32.03
C ALA A 481 0.00 23.37 -33.30
N GLY A 482 -1.19 22.85 -33.61
CA GLY A 482 -1.96 23.18 -34.81
C GLY A 482 -3.10 24.18 -34.61
N ALA A 483 -3.56 24.43 -33.37
CA ALA A 483 -4.68 25.29 -33.06
C ALA A 483 -4.25 26.61 -32.40
N THR A 484 -4.98 27.71 -32.66
CA THR A 484 -4.83 28.95 -31.89
C THR A 484 -5.41 28.79 -30.50
N ALA A 485 -5.00 29.61 -29.54
CA ALA A 485 -5.57 29.57 -28.19
C ALA A 485 -7.05 29.96 -28.19
N GLU A 486 -7.46 30.84 -29.08
CA GLU A 486 -8.85 31.30 -29.30
C GLU A 486 -9.72 30.16 -29.83
N ASP A 487 -9.28 29.42 -30.85
CA ASP A 487 -10.02 28.29 -31.39
C ASP A 487 -10.14 27.15 -30.33
N ALA A 488 -9.07 26.92 -29.59
CA ALA A 488 -9.07 25.97 -28.50
C ALA A 488 -10.08 26.35 -27.41
N ALA A 489 -10.12 27.62 -27.02
CA ALA A 489 -11.10 28.13 -26.04
C ALA A 489 -12.54 27.99 -26.53
N LEU A 490 -12.81 28.30 -27.81
CA LEU A 490 -14.13 28.17 -28.42
C LEU A 490 -14.59 26.69 -28.42
N ARG A 491 -13.72 25.73 -28.66
CA ARG A 491 -14.05 24.30 -28.58
C ARG A 491 -14.47 23.89 -27.18
N VAL A 492 -13.78 24.35 -26.12
CA VAL A 492 -14.16 24.08 -24.73
C VAL A 492 -15.50 24.70 -24.39
N VAL A 493 -15.72 25.96 -24.79
CA VAL A 493 -17.01 26.67 -24.58
C VAL A 493 -18.16 25.98 -25.31
N ALA A 494 -17.94 25.49 -26.53
CA ALA A 494 -18.93 24.73 -27.30
C ALA A 494 -19.30 23.43 -26.58
N TRP A 495 -18.31 22.66 -26.10
CA TRP A 495 -18.54 21.45 -25.33
C TRP A 495 -19.37 21.71 -24.05
N LEU A 496 -19.05 22.79 -23.30
CA LEU A 496 -19.79 23.15 -22.09
C LEU A 496 -21.27 23.48 -22.40
N ARG A 497 -21.53 24.17 -23.51
CA ARG A 497 -22.89 24.48 -23.95
C ARG A 497 -23.63 23.22 -24.39
N GLU A 498 -23.03 22.37 -25.20
CA GLU A 498 -23.59 21.09 -25.65
C GLU A 498 -23.88 20.12 -24.50
N SER A 499 -23.08 20.19 -23.44
CA SER A 499 -23.27 19.43 -22.19
C SER A 499 -24.32 20.05 -21.26
N GLY A 500 -24.94 21.19 -21.64
CA GLY A 500 -25.99 21.84 -20.86
C GLY A 500 -25.50 22.51 -19.58
N VAL A 501 -24.24 22.93 -19.54
CA VAL A 501 -23.69 23.68 -18.39
C VAL A 501 -24.28 25.09 -18.35
N PHE A 502 -24.45 25.73 -19.50
CA PHE A 502 -25.13 27.01 -19.69
C PHE A 502 -25.90 27.03 -21.01
N ALA A 503 -26.79 27.97 -21.18
CA ALA A 503 -27.62 28.13 -22.37
C ALA A 503 -26.88 28.73 -23.58
#